data_c24a2a710f2e17db86852b60dde100a0
#
_entry.id   c24a2a710f2e17db86852b60dde100a0
#
_cell.length_a   1.000
_cell.length_b   1.000
_cell.length_c   1.000
_cell.angle_alpha   90.00
_cell.angle_beta   90.00
_cell.angle_gamma   90.00
#
_symmetry.space_group_name_H-M   'P 1'
#
loop_
_entity.id
_entity.type
_entity.pdbx_description
1 polymer ?
#
loop_
_entity_poly.entity_id
_entity_poly.type
_entity_poly.pdbx_seq_one_letter_code
_entity_poly.pdbx_strand_id
1 'polypeptide(L)'
;MTAVYGTPTVERTVFATPRAAEFLELRALQAQTGQPVEAFGHVVVKELLDNALDGAETAGRAANIDITTRTDDGITFVTVTDNGAGITPATVDDVCDFTVLVSDKARYRGPARGAQGNALKTLLGIPYALGITEPVVIESAGIHHELLVSIERTGDVAVVHDTTECSRTAGTSVTVPLPAEMDIDPGRWAAGAALVNPHAAINVIKPDYSDDDSAPVFYKPSDRAWSK
;
A
#
# COMPACT_ATOMS: atom_id res chain seq x y z
N MET A 1 38.25 55.98 -23.71
CA MET A 1 37.45 54.73 -23.96
C MET A 1 37.67 53.80 -22.80
N THR A 2 36.67 53.69 -21.91
CA THR A 2 36.75 52.86 -20.71
C THR A 2 35.93 51.59 -20.98
N ALA A 3 36.62 50.44 -21.05
CA ALA A 3 35.95 49.15 -21.26
C ALA A 3 35.26 48.74 -19.95
N VAL A 4 33.93 48.58 -20.01
CA VAL A 4 33.12 48.02 -18.92
C VAL A 4 33.16 46.52 -19.06
N TYR A 5 33.91 45.83 -18.18
CA TYR A 5 33.88 44.40 -18.07
C TYR A 5 32.62 44.00 -17.30
N GLY A 6 31.62 43.47 -18.00
CA GLY A 6 30.46 42.85 -17.38
C GLY A 6 30.87 41.58 -16.63
N THR A 7 30.54 41.53 -15.35
CA THR A 7 30.72 40.34 -14.52
C THR A 7 29.84 39.18 -15.08
N PRO A 8 30.39 38.00 -15.37
CA PRO A 8 29.56 36.90 -15.82
C PRO A 8 28.62 36.49 -14.70
N THR A 9 27.32 36.57 -14.97
CA THR A 9 26.28 36.07 -14.07
C THR A 9 26.29 34.55 -14.20
N VAL A 10 26.76 33.85 -13.18
CA VAL A 10 26.65 32.40 -13.09
C VAL A 10 25.18 32.09 -12.75
N GLU A 11 24.41 31.61 -13.75
CA GLU A 11 23.10 31.03 -13.49
C GLU A 11 23.29 29.79 -12.63
N ARG A 12 22.85 29.87 -11.37
CA ARG A 12 22.75 28.72 -10.49
C ARG A 12 21.53 27.94 -10.88
N THR A 13 21.72 26.83 -11.56
CA THR A 13 20.66 25.85 -11.80
C THR A 13 20.31 25.23 -10.44
N VAL A 14 19.12 25.50 -9.93
CA VAL A 14 18.59 24.84 -8.75
C VAL A 14 18.22 23.42 -9.18
N PHE A 15 18.95 22.42 -8.73
CA PHE A 15 18.56 21.03 -8.90
C PHE A 15 17.35 20.78 -8.01
N ALA A 16 16.16 20.74 -8.58
CA ALA A 16 14.98 20.20 -7.92
C ALA A 16 15.06 18.68 -8.03
N THR A 17 15.32 17.98 -6.94
CA THR A 17 15.15 16.52 -6.90
C THR A 17 13.64 16.27 -6.85
N PRO A 18 13.05 15.52 -7.80
CA PRO A 18 11.64 15.19 -7.76
C PRO A 18 11.36 14.41 -6.46
N ARG A 19 10.49 14.93 -5.60
CA ARG A 19 10.09 14.24 -4.36
C ARG A 19 9.41 12.89 -4.63
N ALA A 20 8.97 12.67 -5.85
CA ALA A 20 8.41 11.42 -6.33
C ALA A 20 9.34 10.22 -6.08
N ALA A 21 10.66 10.37 -6.33
CA ALA A 21 11.64 9.31 -6.12
C ALA A 21 11.81 8.91 -4.64
N GLU A 22 11.41 9.78 -3.69
CA GLU A 22 11.46 9.45 -2.25
C GLU A 22 10.62 8.22 -1.88
N PHE A 23 9.58 7.90 -2.66
CA PHE A 23 8.78 6.68 -2.45
C PHE A 23 9.44 5.40 -2.97
N LEU A 24 10.52 5.51 -3.71
CA LEU A 24 11.21 4.38 -4.36
C LEU A 24 12.61 4.14 -3.79
N GLU A 25 13.06 4.96 -2.86
CA GLU A 25 14.37 4.84 -2.22
C GLU A 25 14.26 4.25 -0.82
N LEU A 26 15.03 3.19 -0.52
CA LEU A 26 15.02 2.52 0.79
C LEU A 26 15.20 3.50 1.96
N ARG A 27 16.16 4.43 1.85
CA ARG A 27 16.42 5.41 2.93
C ARG A 27 15.24 6.35 3.15
N ALA A 28 14.58 6.79 2.10
CA ALA A 28 13.42 7.67 2.19
C ALA A 28 12.20 6.91 2.73
N LEU A 29 11.98 5.67 2.30
CA LEU A 29 10.94 4.79 2.82
C LEU A 29 11.15 4.49 4.32
N GLN A 30 12.40 4.24 4.76
CA GLN A 30 12.70 4.11 6.19
C GLN A 30 12.36 5.38 6.98
N ALA A 31 12.67 6.57 6.44
CA ALA A 31 12.33 7.84 7.08
C ALA A 31 10.83 8.08 7.14
N GLN A 32 10.08 7.73 6.09
CA GLN A 32 8.62 7.88 6.02
C GLN A 32 7.88 6.90 6.93
N THR A 33 8.31 5.65 6.96
CA THR A 33 7.65 4.58 7.75
C THR A 33 8.13 4.55 9.19
N GLY A 34 9.29 5.14 9.49
CA GLY A 34 9.95 5.01 10.79
C GLY A 34 10.44 3.59 11.09
N GLN A 35 10.55 2.74 10.07
CA GLN A 35 10.89 1.33 10.21
C GLN A 35 12.17 1.00 9.42
N PRO A 36 12.99 0.05 9.91
CA PRO A 36 14.11 -0.48 9.15
C PRO A 36 13.62 -1.35 7.98
N VAL A 37 14.48 -1.60 7.00
CA VAL A 37 14.12 -2.34 5.76
C VAL A 37 13.58 -3.74 6.08
N GLU A 38 14.15 -4.41 7.07
CA GLU A 38 13.77 -5.76 7.50
C GLU A 38 12.31 -5.83 8.01
N ALA A 39 11.75 -4.68 8.43
CA ALA A 39 10.38 -4.57 8.90
C ALA A 39 9.38 -4.10 7.83
N PHE A 40 9.81 -3.94 6.57
CA PHE A 40 8.90 -3.48 5.51
C PHE A 40 7.76 -4.45 5.23
N GLY A 41 7.94 -5.76 5.44
CA GLY A 41 6.86 -6.73 5.38
C GLY A 41 5.75 -6.41 6.39
N HIS A 42 6.13 -6.05 7.61
CA HIS A 42 5.17 -5.61 8.64
C HIS A 42 4.48 -4.30 8.27
N VAL A 43 5.21 -3.35 7.64
CA VAL A 43 4.62 -2.10 7.14
C VAL A 43 3.55 -2.41 6.09
N VAL A 44 3.85 -3.28 5.13
CA VAL A 44 2.91 -3.67 4.07
C VAL A 44 1.64 -4.26 4.66
N VAL A 45 1.74 -5.27 5.54
CA VAL A 45 0.57 -5.90 6.17
C VAL A 45 -0.26 -4.88 6.94
N LYS A 46 0.40 -4.01 7.72
CA LYS A 46 -0.27 -2.94 8.49
C LYS A 46 -1.03 -1.97 7.59
N GLU A 47 -0.38 -1.42 6.57
CA GLU A 47 -1.00 -0.42 5.68
C GLU A 47 -2.15 -1.03 4.87
N LEU A 48 -2.04 -2.30 4.45
CA LEU A 48 -3.14 -3.01 3.80
C LEU A 48 -4.34 -3.19 4.74
N LEU A 49 -4.11 -3.60 5.99
CA LEU A 49 -5.16 -3.74 7.00
C LEU A 49 -5.82 -2.40 7.34
N ASP A 50 -5.04 -1.35 7.51
CA ASP A 50 -5.58 -0.02 7.80
C ASP A 50 -6.46 0.49 6.66
N ASN A 51 -6.04 0.30 5.41
CA ASN A 51 -6.83 0.66 4.24
C ASN A 51 -8.14 -0.14 4.15
N ALA A 52 -8.09 -1.44 4.43
CA ALA A 52 -9.26 -2.32 4.44
C ALA A 52 -10.29 -1.91 5.51
N LEU A 53 -9.82 -1.58 6.73
CA LEU A 53 -10.65 -1.07 7.81
C LEU A 53 -11.28 0.27 7.46
N ASP A 54 -10.49 1.22 6.93
CA ASP A 54 -10.96 2.54 6.50
C ASP A 54 -11.99 2.44 5.36
N GLY A 55 -11.78 1.51 4.41
CA GLY A 55 -12.71 1.23 3.32
C GLY A 55 -14.07 0.77 3.83
N ALA A 56 -14.09 -0.13 4.82
CA ALA A 56 -15.33 -0.59 5.45
C ALA A 56 -16.03 0.51 6.24
N GLU A 57 -15.28 1.31 7.02
CA GLU A 57 -15.82 2.45 7.77
C GLU A 57 -16.43 3.50 6.82
N THR A 58 -15.74 3.82 5.73
CA THR A 58 -16.24 4.75 4.70
C THR A 58 -17.54 4.24 4.08
N ALA A 59 -17.67 2.93 3.90
CA ALA A 59 -18.89 2.29 3.40
C ALA A 59 -20.02 2.20 4.46
N GLY A 60 -19.75 2.57 5.72
CA GLY A 60 -20.70 2.41 6.84
C GLY A 60 -20.99 0.93 7.12
N ARG A 61 -20.03 0.03 6.92
CA ARG A 61 -20.17 -1.43 7.08
C ARG A 61 -19.24 -1.93 8.17
N ALA A 62 -19.66 -3.01 8.84
CA ALA A 62 -18.73 -3.79 9.66
C ALA A 62 -17.66 -4.40 8.74
N ALA A 63 -16.39 -4.21 9.10
CA ALA A 63 -15.28 -4.71 8.31
C ALA A 63 -15.29 -6.24 8.29
N ASN A 64 -15.14 -6.83 7.09
CA ASN A 64 -14.87 -8.24 6.87
C ASN A 64 -13.63 -8.32 5.98
N ILE A 65 -12.53 -8.79 6.54
CA ILE A 65 -11.21 -8.71 5.93
C ILE A 65 -10.60 -10.10 5.86
N ASP A 66 -10.13 -10.48 4.68
CA ASP A 66 -9.37 -11.69 4.44
C ASP A 66 -7.92 -11.33 4.11
N ILE A 67 -6.98 -11.95 4.81
CA ILE A 67 -5.55 -11.86 4.54
C ILE A 67 -5.09 -13.21 4.02
N THR A 68 -4.51 -13.23 2.84
CA THR A 68 -3.90 -14.42 2.25
C THR A 68 -2.43 -14.17 1.91
N THR A 69 -1.62 -15.21 2.03
CA THR A 69 -0.23 -15.18 1.60
C THR A 69 0.04 -16.37 0.68
N ARG A 70 0.73 -16.14 -0.43
CA ARG A 70 1.17 -17.18 -1.35
C ARG A 70 2.63 -16.94 -1.69
N THR A 71 3.46 -17.95 -1.54
CA THR A 71 4.87 -17.89 -1.94
C THR A 71 5.06 -18.67 -3.22
N ASP A 72 5.76 -18.07 -4.18
CA ASP A 72 6.05 -18.64 -5.48
C ASP A 72 7.38 -18.04 -5.99
N ASP A 73 8.29 -18.88 -6.45
CA ASP A 73 9.60 -18.51 -7.03
C ASP A 73 10.38 -17.42 -6.23
N GLY A 74 10.45 -17.59 -4.90
CA GLY A 74 11.18 -16.67 -4.03
C GLY A 74 10.47 -15.36 -3.72
N ILE A 75 9.18 -15.22 -4.09
CA ILE A 75 8.34 -14.06 -3.84
C ILE A 75 7.12 -14.47 -3.02
N THR A 76 6.84 -13.71 -1.96
CA THR A 76 5.60 -13.83 -1.19
C THR A 76 4.64 -12.74 -1.60
N PHE A 77 3.50 -13.14 -2.11
CA PHE A 77 2.37 -12.27 -2.43
C PHE A 77 1.47 -12.16 -1.20
N VAL A 78 1.39 -10.96 -0.65
CA VAL A 78 0.50 -10.64 0.47
C VAL A 78 -0.75 -9.99 -0.09
N THR A 79 -1.90 -10.63 0.08
CA THR A 79 -3.19 -10.11 -0.39
C THR A 79 -4.10 -9.81 0.78
N VAL A 80 -4.66 -8.61 0.80
CA VAL A 80 -5.73 -8.22 1.72
C VAL A 80 -6.97 -7.85 0.93
N THR A 81 -8.06 -8.49 1.28
CA THR A 81 -9.38 -8.31 0.66
C THR A 81 -10.36 -7.77 1.68
N ASP A 82 -11.14 -6.77 1.31
CA ASP A 82 -12.16 -6.14 2.16
C ASP A 82 -13.55 -6.12 1.52
N ASN A 83 -14.54 -5.77 2.33
CA ASN A 83 -15.93 -5.54 1.91
C ASN A 83 -16.31 -4.05 1.89
N GLY A 84 -15.34 -3.14 1.78
CA GLY A 84 -15.52 -1.70 1.83
C GLY A 84 -16.21 -1.10 0.62
N ALA A 85 -16.05 0.21 0.46
CA ALA A 85 -16.64 0.97 -0.65
C ALA A 85 -16.02 0.64 -2.02
N GLY A 86 -14.80 0.08 -2.01
CA GLY A 86 -13.99 -0.06 -3.22
C GLY A 86 -13.17 1.20 -3.53
N ILE A 87 -12.24 1.07 -4.46
CA ILE A 87 -11.42 2.15 -5.02
C ILE A 87 -11.84 2.34 -6.47
N THR A 88 -12.14 3.58 -6.87
CA THR A 88 -12.51 3.86 -8.26
C THR A 88 -11.28 3.82 -9.17
N PRO A 89 -11.42 3.51 -10.48
CA PRO A 89 -10.31 3.57 -11.42
C PRO A 89 -9.60 4.94 -11.41
N ALA A 90 -10.35 6.04 -11.33
CA ALA A 90 -9.80 7.39 -11.26
C ALA A 90 -8.91 7.58 -10.00
N THR A 91 -9.30 7.00 -8.86
CA THR A 91 -8.46 7.04 -7.65
C THR A 91 -7.20 6.21 -7.80
N VAL A 92 -7.23 5.08 -8.53
CA VAL A 92 -6.03 4.31 -8.85
C VAL A 92 -5.10 5.12 -9.76
N ASP A 93 -5.63 5.80 -10.78
CA ASP A 93 -4.86 6.69 -11.66
C ASP A 93 -4.19 7.82 -10.86
N ASP A 94 -4.92 8.45 -9.92
CA ASP A 94 -4.38 9.49 -9.03
C ASP A 94 -3.25 8.95 -8.12
N VAL A 95 -3.33 7.70 -7.68
CA VAL A 95 -2.26 7.06 -6.89
C VAL A 95 -1.00 6.84 -7.73
N CYS A 96 -1.12 6.60 -9.03
CA CYS A 96 0.00 6.46 -9.96
C CYS A 96 0.75 7.78 -10.20
N ASP A 97 0.14 8.93 -9.92
CA ASP A 97 0.82 10.24 -9.99
C ASP A 97 1.62 10.51 -8.70
N PHE A 98 2.90 10.16 -8.72
CA PHE A 98 3.81 10.38 -7.60
C PHE A 98 4.17 11.84 -7.35
N THR A 99 3.81 12.76 -8.24
CA THR A 99 4.03 14.20 -8.08
C THR A 99 3.01 14.85 -7.16
N VAL A 100 1.84 14.23 -6.99
CA VAL A 100 0.72 14.72 -6.19
C VAL A 100 0.53 13.87 -4.94
N LEU A 101 0.29 14.51 -3.80
CA LEU A 101 -0.15 13.82 -2.59
C LEU A 101 -1.66 13.57 -2.69
N VAL A 102 -2.06 12.33 -2.95
CA VAL A 102 -3.48 11.93 -3.01
C VAL A 102 -3.90 11.38 -1.66
N SER A 103 -4.92 12.00 -1.05
CA SER A 103 -5.55 11.47 0.15
C SER A 103 -7.03 11.84 0.20
N ASP A 104 -7.88 10.85 0.10
CA ASP A 104 -9.33 10.99 0.40
C ASP A 104 -9.55 11.32 1.89
N LYS A 105 -8.54 11.08 2.73
CA LYS A 105 -8.57 11.23 4.19
C LYS A 105 -8.30 12.64 4.67
N ALA A 106 -8.13 13.64 3.79
CA ALA A 106 -7.88 15.03 4.19
C ALA A 106 -8.98 15.61 5.11
N ARG A 107 -10.18 15.01 5.13
CA ARG A 107 -11.34 15.42 5.92
C ARG A 107 -11.69 14.49 7.09
N TYR A 108 -11.12 13.27 7.15
CA TYR A 108 -11.40 12.29 8.20
C TYR A 108 -10.13 11.65 8.71
N ARG A 109 -9.94 11.70 10.02
CA ARG A 109 -8.86 10.99 10.71
C ARG A 109 -9.50 9.96 11.64
N GLY A 110 -9.32 8.69 11.32
CA GLY A 110 -9.63 7.64 12.29
C GLY A 110 -8.76 7.81 13.54
N PRO A 111 -9.32 7.70 14.76
CA PRO A 111 -8.57 7.94 15.99
C PRO A 111 -7.39 6.97 16.20
N ALA A 112 -7.40 5.83 15.54
CA ALA A 112 -6.37 4.78 15.64
C ALA A 112 -5.44 4.71 14.41
N ARG A 113 -5.73 5.44 13.34
CA ARG A 113 -5.02 5.33 12.06
C ARG A 113 -4.56 6.71 11.58
N GLY A 114 -3.30 6.80 11.16
CA GLY A 114 -2.69 8.07 10.71
C GLY A 114 -3.35 8.66 9.46
N ALA A 115 -3.08 9.95 9.18
CA ALA A 115 -3.69 10.71 8.09
C ALA A 115 -2.70 11.05 6.96
N GLN A 116 -1.65 10.27 6.74
CA GLN A 116 -0.58 10.68 5.82
C GLN A 116 -0.92 10.57 4.33
N GLY A 117 -2.00 9.87 3.93
CA GLY A 117 -2.47 9.84 2.54
C GLY A 117 -1.53 9.20 1.50
N ASN A 118 -0.39 8.66 1.93
CA ASN A 118 0.64 8.09 1.07
C ASN A 118 0.74 6.56 1.14
N ALA A 119 -0.17 5.91 1.87
CA ALA A 119 -0.09 4.47 2.12
C ALA A 119 -0.01 3.66 0.82
N LEU A 120 -0.87 3.92 -0.16
CA LEU A 120 -0.83 3.22 -1.44
C LEU A 120 0.46 3.48 -2.22
N LYS A 121 1.01 4.71 -2.21
CA LYS A 121 2.31 5.00 -2.83
C LYS A 121 3.45 4.27 -2.14
N THR A 122 3.42 4.17 -0.82
CA THR A 122 4.37 3.37 -0.05
C THR A 122 4.27 1.88 -0.41
N LEU A 123 3.04 1.35 -0.56
CA LEU A 123 2.80 -0.03 -0.99
C LEU A 123 3.30 -0.31 -2.42
N LEU A 124 3.24 0.68 -3.31
CA LEU A 124 3.82 0.59 -4.65
C LEU A 124 5.35 0.69 -4.63
N GLY A 125 5.89 1.54 -3.76
CA GLY A 125 7.33 1.82 -3.70
C GLY A 125 8.16 0.75 -3.02
N ILE A 126 7.65 0.09 -1.98
CA ILE A 126 8.38 -0.93 -1.21
C ILE A 126 8.84 -2.09 -2.11
N PRO A 127 8.01 -2.74 -2.94
CA PRO A 127 8.45 -3.81 -3.83
C PRO A 127 9.59 -3.36 -4.74
N TYR A 128 9.44 -2.22 -5.40
CA TYR A 128 10.48 -1.67 -6.26
C TYR A 128 11.80 -1.45 -5.50
N ALA A 129 11.76 -0.82 -4.33
CA ALA A 129 12.93 -0.53 -3.52
C ALA A 129 13.64 -1.81 -3.02
N LEU A 130 12.91 -2.93 -2.92
CA LEU A 130 13.43 -4.25 -2.57
C LEU A 130 13.89 -5.06 -3.80
N GLY A 131 13.80 -4.49 -5.00
CA GLY A 131 14.24 -5.14 -6.25
C GLY A 131 13.25 -6.14 -6.83
N ILE A 132 11.98 -6.09 -6.39
CA ILE A 132 10.90 -6.91 -6.94
C ILE A 132 10.44 -6.33 -8.27
N THR A 133 10.19 -7.20 -9.23
CA THR A 133 9.75 -6.86 -10.60
C THR A 133 8.31 -7.25 -10.91
N GLU A 134 7.67 -7.90 -9.97
CA GLU A 134 6.24 -8.24 -10.06
C GLU A 134 5.38 -7.03 -9.72
N PRO A 135 4.23 -6.84 -10.40
CA PRO A 135 3.36 -5.71 -10.18
C PRO A 135 2.63 -5.82 -8.83
N VAL A 136 2.32 -4.67 -8.24
CA VAL A 136 1.26 -4.58 -7.24
C VAL A 136 -0.07 -4.67 -7.95
N VAL A 137 -0.97 -5.52 -7.45
CA VAL A 137 -2.29 -5.74 -8.06
C VAL A 137 -3.37 -5.13 -7.19
N ILE A 138 -4.30 -4.41 -7.81
CA ILE A 138 -5.52 -3.90 -7.17
C ILE A 138 -6.72 -4.39 -7.96
N GLU A 139 -7.63 -5.11 -7.31
CA GLU A 139 -8.92 -5.47 -7.87
C GLU A 139 -10.02 -4.70 -7.15
N SER A 140 -10.74 -3.87 -7.87
CA SER A 140 -11.84 -3.07 -7.31
C SER A 140 -12.74 -2.53 -8.41
N ALA A 141 -14.00 -2.26 -8.11
CA ALA A 141 -14.97 -1.65 -9.03
C ALA A 141 -15.08 -2.36 -10.40
N GLY A 142 -14.84 -3.68 -10.45
CA GLY A 142 -14.91 -4.50 -11.67
C GLY A 142 -13.64 -4.46 -12.53
N ILE A 143 -12.57 -3.81 -12.07
CA ILE A 143 -11.30 -3.68 -12.77
C ILE A 143 -10.17 -4.32 -11.97
N HIS A 144 -9.32 -5.05 -12.66
CA HIS A 144 -8.04 -5.58 -12.21
C HIS A 144 -6.95 -4.65 -12.75
N HIS A 145 -6.18 -4.05 -11.85
CA HIS A 145 -5.09 -3.14 -12.15
C HIS A 145 -3.77 -3.81 -11.80
N GLU A 146 -2.83 -3.82 -12.72
CA GLU A 146 -1.43 -4.20 -12.50
C GLU A 146 -0.56 -2.95 -12.54
N LEU A 147 0.14 -2.66 -11.45
CA LEU A 147 0.90 -1.44 -11.25
C LEU A 147 2.37 -1.77 -11.04
N LEU A 148 3.21 -1.45 -12.01
CA LEU A 148 4.65 -1.63 -11.93
C LEU A 148 5.35 -0.27 -11.96
N VAL A 149 6.03 0.05 -10.86
CA VAL A 149 6.72 1.32 -10.69
C VAL A 149 8.18 1.20 -11.10
N SER A 150 8.72 2.24 -11.71
CA SER A 150 10.13 2.33 -12.09
C SER A 150 10.64 3.77 -12.01
N ILE A 151 11.96 3.94 -12.01
CA ILE A 151 12.61 5.26 -12.16
C ILE A 151 13.20 5.35 -13.56
N GLU A 152 12.81 6.38 -14.30
CA GLU A 152 13.39 6.68 -15.61
C GLU A 152 14.82 7.21 -15.49
N ARG A 153 15.53 7.25 -16.63
CA ARG A 153 16.90 7.80 -16.70
C ARG A 153 16.96 9.29 -16.34
N THR A 154 15.85 10.01 -16.42
CA THR A 154 15.67 11.41 -15.99
C THR A 154 15.58 11.57 -14.49
N GLY A 155 15.33 10.49 -13.74
CA GLY A 155 15.04 10.48 -12.31
C GLY A 155 13.54 10.60 -12.00
N ASP A 156 12.69 10.66 -13.04
CA ASP A 156 11.24 10.70 -12.87
C ASP A 156 10.68 9.30 -12.57
N VAL A 157 9.62 9.26 -11.78
CA VAL A 157 8.89 8.01 -11.52
C VAL A 157 7.93 7.74 -12.67
N ALA A 158 8.02 6.54 -13.23
CA ALA A 158 7.09 6.02 -14.21
C ALA A 158 6.30 4.85 -13.60
N VAL A 159 5.03 4.76 -13.93
CA VAL A 159 4.16 3.63 -13.56
C VAL A 159 3.61 3.02 -14.84
N VAL A 160 3.92 1.74 -15.08
CA VAL A 160 3.19 0.94 -16.06
C VAL A 160 1.90 0.50 -15.39
N HIS A 161 0.78 0.85 -15.99
CA HIS A 161 -0.56 0.58 -15.46
C HIS A 161 -1.38 -0.17 -16.50
N ASP A 162 -1.45 -1.48 -16.36
CA ASP A 162 -2.27 -2.35 -17.19
C ASP A 162 -3.60 -2.65 -16.48
N THR A 163 -4.68 -2.73 -17.27
CA THR A 163 -6.02 -2.95 -16.73
C THR A 163 -6.77 -4.01 -17.51
N THR A 164 -7.52 -4.85 -16.78
CA THR A 164 -8.46 -5.83 -17.34
C THR A 164 -9.75 -5.85 -16.51
N GLU A 165 -10.83 -6.40 -17.08
CA GLU A 165 -12.06 -6.59 -16.32
C GLU A 165 -11.90 -7.71 -15.30
N CYS A 166 -12.51 -7.56 -14.12
CA CYS A 166 -12.59 -8.60 -13.09
C CYS A 166 -13.98 -8.72 -12.48
N SER A 167 -14.21 -9.79 -11.74
CA SER A 167 -15.51 -10.04 -11.10
C SER A 167 -15.75 -9.25 -9.80
N ARG A 168 -14.72 -8.59 -9.25
CA ARG A 168 -14.81 -7.84 -8.00
C ARG A 168 -15.48 -6.48 -8.19
N THR A 169 -16.78 -6.41 -8.02
CA THR A 169 -17.57 -5.17 -8.16
C THR A 169 -17.79 -4.44 -6.83
N ALA A 170 -17.46 -5.05 -5.68
CA ALA A 170 -17.60 -4.47 -4.35
C ALA A 170 -16.37 -4.80 -3.48
N GLY A 171 -15.99 -3.88 -2.61
CA GLY A 171 -14.77 -3.99 -1.82
C GLY A 171 -13.51 -3.84 -2.66
N THR A 172 -12.38 -4.07 -2.03
CA THR A 172 -11.06 -4.02 -2.67
C THR A 172 -10.26 -5.27 -2.34
N SER A 173 -9.43 -5.70 -3.26
CA SER A 173 -8.36 -6.67 -3.01
C SER A 173 -7.06 -6.04 -3.46
N VAL A 174 -6.06 -5.97 -2.57
CA VAL A 174 -4.73 -5.47 -2.90
C VAL A 174 -3.71 -6.56 -2.64
N THR A 175 -2.89 -6.85 -3.64
CA THR A 175 -1.80 -7.81 -3.57
C THR A 175 -0.47 -7.09 -3.72
N VAL A 176 0.43 -7.28 -2.75
CA VAL A 176 1.77 -6.70 -2.75
C VAL A 176 2.81 -7.83 -2.75
N PRO A 177 3.70 -7.88 -3.75
CA PRO A 177 4.80 -8.84 -3.79
C PRO A 177 5.96 -8.38 -2.90
N LEU A 178 6.56 -9.32 -2.15
CA LEU A 178 7.69 -9.11 -1.25
C LEU A 178 8.70 -10.27 -1.39
N PRO A 179 9.99 -10.08 -1.06
CA PRO A 179 10.92 -11.19 -0.96
C PRO A 179 10.42 -12.26 0.02
N ALA A 180 10.55 -13.55 -0.34
CA ALA A 180 10.01 -14.66 0.45
C ALA A 180 10.61 -14.77 1.86
N GLU A 181 11.87 -14.30 2.03
CA GLU A 181 12.57 -14.28 3.31
C GLU A 181 12.13 -13.14 4.23
N MET A 182 11.28 -12.20 3.76
CA MET A 182 10.83 -11.08 4.56
C MET A 182 9.80 -11.51 5.60
N ASP A 183 10.02 -11.09 6.84
CA ASP A 183 9.06 -11.32 7.92
C ASP A 183 7.81 -10.43 7.73
N ILE A 184 6.64 -11.05 7.65
CA ILE A 184 5.36 -10.37 7.43
C ILE A 184 4.36 -10.56 8.57
N ASP A 185 4.43 -11.66 9.32
CA ASP A 185 3.57 -12.08 10.43
C ASP A 185 2.10 -11.54 10.36
N PRO A 186 1.31 -12.01 9.39
CA PRO A 186 -0.08 -11.55 9.23
C PRO A 186 -0.95 -11.85 10.45
N GLY A 187 -0.67 -12.95 11.16
CA GLY A 187 -1.39 -13.36 12.35
C GLY A 187 -1.29 -12.35 13.49
N ARG A 188 -0.08 -11.85 13.76
CA ARG A 188 0.17 -10.82 14.76
C ARG A 188 -0.57 -9.51 14.43
N TRP A 189 -0.53 -9.09 13.17
CA TRP A 189 -1.20 -7.87 12.73
C TRP A 189 -2.72 -8.00 12.77
N ALA A 190 -3.26 -9.15 12.36
CA ALA A 190 -4.69 -9.44 12.45
C ALA A 190 -5.17 -9.44 13.91
N ALA A 191 -4.41 -10.06 14.84
CA ALA A 191 -4.71 -10.05 16.26
C ALA A 191 -4.74 -8.63 16.84
N GLY A 192 -3.71 -7.82 16.54
CA GLY A 192 -3.63 -6.43 16.97
C GLY A 192 -4.78 -5.58 16.41
N ALA A 193 -5.08 -5.71 15.12
CA ALA A 193 -6.18 -5.01 14.47
C ALA A 193 -7.55 -5.40 15.07
N ALA A 194 -7.80 -6.69 15.30
CA ALA A 194 -9.05 -7.18 15.90
C ALA A 194 -9.24 -6.66 17.35
N LEU A 195 -8.15 -6.51 18.09
CA LEU A 195 -8.20 -6.01 19.46
C LEU A 195 -8.70 -4.55 19.53
N VAL A 196 -8.23 -3.71 18.60
CA VAL A 196 -8.58 -2.27 18.59
C VAL A 196 -9.76 -1.95 17.67
N ASN A 197 -10.23 -2.91 16.88
CA ASN A 197 -11.42 -2.82 16.03
C ASN A 197 -12.40 -3.96 16.36
N PRO A 198 -13.07 -3.92 17.52
CA PRO A 198 -13.86 -5.04 18.02
C PRO A 198 -15.09 -5.39 17.16
N HIS A 199 -15.43 -4.54 16.18
CA HIS A 199 -16.50 -4.74 15.21
C HIS A 199 -16.04 -5.46 13.93
N ALA A 200 -14.72 -5.60 13.73
CA ALA A 200 -14.17 -6.21 12.54
C ALA A 200 -14.10 -7.75 12.63
N ALA A 201 -14.38 -8.41 11.51
CA ALA A 201 -14.06 -9.81 11.27
C ALA A 201 -12.77 -9.86 10.44
N ILE A 202 -11.75 -10.55 10.91
CA ILE A 202 -10.47 -10.66 10.20
C ILE A 202 -10.08 -12.13 10.12
N ASN A 203 -9.89 -12.62 8.88
CA ASN A 203 -9.42 -13.97 8.58
C ASN A 203 -7.97 -13.93 8.12
N VAL A 204 -7.13 -14.82 8.63
CA VAL A 204 -5.81 -15.09 8.09
C VAL A 204 -5.84 -16.48 7.46
N ILE A 205 -5.74 -16.54 6.14
CA ILE A 205 -5.84 -17.75 5.34
C ILE A 205 -4.47 -18.05 4.77
N LYS A 206 -3.89 -19.18 5.16
CA LYS A 206 -2.63 -19.68 4.56
C LYS A 206 -3.00 -20.68 3.45
N PRO A 207 -2.47 -20.55 2.25
CA PRO A 207 -2.84 -21.42 1.13
C PRO A 207 -2.26 -22.83 1.21
N ASP A 208 -1.18 -23.05 1.97
CA ASP A 208 -0.56 -24.38 2.10
C ASP A 208 -1.03 -25.10 3.36
N TYR A 209 -1.87 -26.12 3.14
CA TYR A 209 -2.45 -27.00 4.18
C TYR A 209 -1.55 -28.22 4.49
N SER A 210 -0.27 -28.14 4.29
CA SER A 210 0.61 -29.32 4.47
C SER A 210 0.93 -29.65 5.92
N ASP A 211 0.69 -28.71 6.87
CA ASP A 211 0.95 -28.90 8.30
C ASP A 211 -0.20 -28.42 9.18
N ASP A 212 -0.41 -29.08 10.33
CA ASP A 212 -1.46 -28.78 11.33
C ASP A 212 -1.42 -27.33 11.88
N ASP A 213 -0.27 -26.65 11.78
CA ASP A 213 -0.07 -25.26 12.20
C ASP A 213 -0.61 -24.22 11.17
N SER A 214 -1.09 -24.67 10.01
CA SER A 214 -1.55 -23.79 8.93
C SER A 214 -3.06 -23.54 8.92
N ALA A 215 -3.79 -23.93 9.95
CA ALA A 215 -5.22 -23.66 10.06
C ALA A 215 -5.54 -22.15 9.95
N PRO A 216 -6.61 -21.77 9.22
CA PRO A 216 -7.05 -20.38 9.15
C PRO A 216 -7.31 -19.82 10.54
N VAL A 217 -6.80 -18.64 10.83
CA VAL A 217 -7.07 -17.93 12.08
C VAL A 217 -8.19 -16.93 11.83
N PHE A 218 -9.28 -17.04 12.59
CA PHE A 218 -10.45 -16.20 12.46
C PHE A 218 -10.70 -15.38 13.73
N TYR A 219 -10.55 -14.08 13.61
CA TYR A 219 -10.88 -13.12 14.66
C TYR A 219 -12.32 -12.64 14.46
N LYS A 220 -13.23 -13.14 15.30
CA LYS A 220 -14.65 -12.76 15.28
C LYS A 220 -14.86 -11.39 15.90
N PRO A 221 -15.84 -10.60 15.41
CA PRO A 221 -16.24 -9.38 16.09
C PRO A 221 -16.65 -9.68 17.53
N SER A 222 -16.04 -8.98 18.50
CA SER A 222 -16.36 -9.10 19.91
C SER A 222 -17.42 -8.07 20.36
N ASP A 223 -17.55 -6.95 19.65
CA ASP A 223 -18.57 -5.93 19.85
C ASP A 223 -19.13 -5.44 18.51
N ARG A 224 -20.45 -5.53 18.37
CA ARG A 224 -21.17 -5.05 17.17
C ARG A 224 -21.84 -3.69 17.36
N ALA A 225 -21.70 -3.06 18.55
CA ALA A 225 -22.35 -1.79 18.86
C ALA A 225 -21.76 -0.63 18.02
N TRP A 226 -20.54 -0.77 17.52
CA TRP A 226 -19.85 0.21 16.67
C TRP A 226 -20.35 0.26 15.22
N SER A 227 -21.16 -0.69 14.81
CA SER A 227 -21.70 -0.76 13.44
C SER A 227 -23.01 0.04 13.24
N LYS A 228 -23.29 1.00 14.14
CA LYS A 228 -24.51 1.81 14.08
C LYS A 228 -24.23 3.27 13.80
#